data_c1b0934e70c5097013b09403fc9313fc
#
_entry.id   c1b0934e70c5097013b09403fc9313fc
#
_cell.length_a   1.000
_cell.length_b   1.000
_cell.length_c   1.000
_cell.angle_alpha   90.00
_cell.angle_beta   90.00
_cell.angle_gamma   90.00
#
_symmetry.space_group_name_H-M   'P 1'
#
loop_
_entity.id
_entity.type
_entity.pdbx_description
1 polymer ?
#
loop_
_entity_poly.entity_id
_entity_poly.type
_entity_poly.pdbx_seq_one_letter_code
_entity_poly.pdbx_strand_id
1 'polypeptide(L)'
;MAAFREDNDAVVTYRNVRTAAALKRDLQQAAQKYVELAQLQYFNGVINYLDVLDAQRKYFDAQIGLSNAVRDEHLAMVDLYKALGGGWGVERE
;
A
#
# COMPACT_ATOMS: atom_id res chain seq x y z
N MET A 1 -23.02 -22.27 6.36
CA MET A 1 -21.67 -22.49 5.87
C MET A 1 -21.20 -21.40 4.93
N ALA A 2 -22.05 -20.98 4.00
CA ALA A 2 -21.66 -19.92 3.07
C ALA A 2 -21.32 -18.62 3.80
N ALA A 3 -22.13 -18.24 4.77
CA ALA A 3 -21.89 -17.02 5.52
C ALA A 3 -20.60 -17.11 6.32
N PHE A 4 -20.34 -18.27 6.89
CA PHE A 4 -19.11 -18.46 7.64
C PHE A 4 -17.90 -18.35 6.73
N ARG A 5 -18.03 -18.92 5.54
CA ARG A 5 -16.93 -18.88 4.58
C ARG A 5 -16.67 -17.44 4.13
N GLU A 6 -17.72 -16.67 3.92
CA GLU A 6 -17.57 -15.28 3.51
C GLU A 6 -16.85 -14.46 4.58
N ASP A 7 -17.21 -14.68 5.84
CA ASP A 7 -16.55 -14.00 6.94
C ASP A 7 -15.07 -14.34 6.96
N ASN A 8 -14.78 -15.64 6.81
CA ASN A 8 -13.40 -16.09 6.82
C ASN A 8 -12.62 -15.53 5.64
N ASP A 9 -13.24 -15.49 4.46
CA ASP A 9 -12.59 -14.94 3.28
C ASP A 9 -12.32 -13.46 3.46
N ALA A 10 -13.23 -12.71 4.07
CA ALA A 10 -13.04 -11.29 4.30
C ALA A 10 -11.89 -11.04 5.26
N VAL A 11 -11.76 -11.87 6.28
CA VAL A 11 -10.66 -11.75 7.23
C VAL A 11 -9.32 -11.99 6.55
N VAL A 12 -9.26 -13.04 5.73
CA VAL A 12 -8.03 -13.37 5.01
C VAL A 12 -7.68 -12.25 4.03
N THR A 13 -8.67 -11.76 3.30
CA THR A 13 -8.45 -10.68 2.35
C THR A 13 -7.94 -9.43 3.04
N TYR A 14 -8.57 -9.05 4.15
CA TYR A 14 -8.13 -7.86 4.88
C TYR A 14 -6.69 -8.01 5.36
N ARG A 15 -6.37 -9.18 5.89
CA ARG A 15 -5.02 -9.43 6.39
C ARG A 15 -3.99 -9.33 5.27
N ASN A 16 -4.32 -9.92 4.12
CA ASN A 16 -3.40 -9.90 2.98
C ASN A 16 -3.21 -8.50 2.44
N VAL A 17 -4.28 -7.74 2.32
CA VAL A 17 -4.21 -6.37 1.83
C VAL A 17 -3.44 -5.48 2.80
N ARG A 18 -3.64 -5.70 4.09
CA ARG A 18 -2.91 -4.95 5.10
C ARG A 18 -1.42 -5.22 5.04
N THR A 19 -1.05 -6.49 4.85
CA THR A 19 0.35 -6.86 4.69
C THR A 19 0.93 -6.22 3.44
N ALA A 20 0.18 -6.23 2.34
CA ALA A 20 0.64 -5.62 1.10
C ALA A 20 0.84 -4.11 1.28
N ALA A 21 -0.05 -3.45 2.02
CA ALA A 21 0.11 -2.02 2.27
C ALA A 21 1.36 -1.73 3.08
N ALA A 22 1.68 -2.58 4.06
CA ALA A 22 2.89 -2.42 4.85
C ALA A 22 4.14 -2.56 3.97
N LEU A 23 4.13 -3.53 3.07
CA LEU A 23 5.25 -3.72 2.15
C LEU A 23 5.40 -2.54 1.20
N LYS A 24 4.28 -1.99 0.72
CA LYS A 24 4.32 -0.82 -0.15
C LYS A 24 4.84 0.40 0.58
N ARG A 25 4.52 0.51 1.87
CA ARG A 25 5.03 1.60 2.69
C ARG A 25 6.55 1.51 2.83
N ASP A 26 7.04 0.30 3.08
CA ASP A 26 8.49 0.08 3.17
C ASP A 26 9.17 0.38 1.84
N LEU A 27 8.57 -0.03 0.73
CA LEU A 27 9.12 0.22 -0.58
C LEU A 27 9.18 1.71 -0.87
N GLN A 28 8.14 2.45 -0.50
CA GLN A 28 8.11 3.89 -0.71
C GLN A 28 9.23 4.57 0.08
N GLN A 29 9.44 4.15 1.32
CA GLN A 29 10.51 4.73 2.13
C GLN A 29 11.89 4.40 1.57
N ALA A 30 12.07 3.19 1.09
CA ALA A 30 13.34 2.80 0.47
C ALA A 30 13.59 3.60 -0.79
N ALA A 31 12.54 3.81 -1.61
CA ALA A 31 12.68 4.59 -2.83
C ALA A 31 13.02 6.04 -2.53
N GLN A 32 12.48 6.59 -1.45
CA GLN A 32 12.82 7.95 -1.03
C GLN A 32 14.31 8.07 -0.69
N LYS A 33 14.82 7.11 0.05
CA LYS A 33 16.24 7.12 0.40
C LYS A 33 17.10 6.94 -0.82
N TYR A 34 16.64 6.16 -1.79
CA TYR A 34 17.37 5.96 -3.02
C TYR A 34 17.48 7.27 -3.80
N VAL A 35 16.40 8.06 -3.84
CA VAL A 35 16.47 9.37 -4.49
C VAL A 35 17.48 10.27 -3.79
N GLU A 36 17.45 10.30 -2.45
CA GLU A 36 18.38 11.13 -1.69
C GLU A 36 19.83 10.75 -1.97
N LEU A 37 20.10 9.46 -2.02
CA LEU A 37 21.45 8.97 -2.34
C LEU A 37 21.83 9.33 -3.76
N ALA A 38 20.92 9.16 -4.70
CA ALA A 38 21.22 9.49 -6.10
C ALA A 38 21.54 10.96 -6.26
N GLN A 39 20.83 11.84 -5.57
CA GLN A 39 21.10 13.25 -5.63
C GLN A 39 22.48 13.57 -5.06
N LEU A 40 22.81 12.94 -3.96
CA LEU A 40 24.14 13.14 -3.37
C LEU A 40 25.24 12.66 -4.30
N GLN A 41 25.05 11.51 -4.93
CA GLN A 41 26.04 10.99 -5.87
C GLN A 41 26.17 11.89 -7.10
N TYR A 42 25.08 12.47 -7.54
CA TYR A 42 25.12 13.40 -8.65
C TYR A 42 25.92 14.63 -8.29
N PHE A 43 25.69 15.21 -7.12
CA PHE A 43 26.44 16.36 -6.67
C PHE A 43 27.92 16.06 -6.58
N ASN A 44 28.27 14.83 -6.26
CA ASN A 44 29.67 14.41 -6.14
C ASN A 44 30.24 13.92 -7.47
N GLY A 45 29.49 14.00 -8.54
CA GLY A 45 29.99 13.64 -9.87
C GLY A 45 30.08 12.14 -10.11
N VAL A 46 29.43 11.31 -9.29
CA VAL A 46 29.54 9.87 -9.40
C VAL A 46 28.59 9.32 -10.47
N ILE A 47 27.39 9.91 -10.58
CA ILE A 47 26.39 9.46 -11.54
C ILE A 47 25.91 10.66 -12.34
N ASN A 48 25.24 10.38 -13.46
CA ASN A 48 24.70 11.46 -14.28
C ASN A 48 23.27 11.79 -13.86
N TYR A 49 22.74 12.86 -14.43
CA TYR A 49 21.43 13.35 -14.02
C TYR A 49 20.29 12.41 -14.43
N LEU A 50 20.50 11.64 -15.49
CA LEU A 50 19.48 10.66 -15.90
C LEU A 50 19.24 9.63 -14.81
N ASP A 51 20.29 9.27 -14.07
CA ASP A 51 20.14 8.33 -12.96
C ASP A 51 19.29 8.93 -11.85
N VAL A 52 19.42 10.24 -11.60
CA VAL A 52 18.59 10.92 -10.62
C VAL A 52 17.14 10.91 -11.08
N LEU A 53 16.90 11.20 -12.34
CA LEU A 53 15.53 11.20 -12.88
C LEU A 53 14.90 9.81 -12.78
N ASP A 54 15.67 8.77 -13.04
CA ASP A 54 15.17 7.41 -12.93
C ASP A 54 14.80 7.10 -11.48
N ALA A 55 15.62 7.53 -10.53
CA ALA A 55 15.34 7.32 -9.13
C ALA A 55 14.06 8.06 -8.72
N GLN A 56 13.88 9.29 -9.21
CA GLN A 56 12.69 10.08 -8.92
C GLN A 56 11.44 9.41 -9.49
N ARG A 57 11.54 8.84 -10.68
CA ARG A 57 10.40 8.15 -11.28
C ARG A 57 10.03 6.93 -10.45
N LYS A 58 11.02 6.17 -9.99
CA LYS A 58 10.76 5.00 -9.17
C LYS A 58 10.12 5.38 -7.84
N TYR A 59 10.53 6.50 -7.27
CA TYR A 59 9.92 6.99 -6.05
C TYR A 59 8.46 7.38 -6.29
N PHE A 60 8.21 8.07 -7.39
CA PHE A 60 6.85 8.46 -7.74
C PHE A 60 5.95 7.23 -7.93
N ASP A 61 6.47 6.21 -8.63
CA ASP A 61 5.71 4.96 -8.80
C ASP A 61 5.44 4.29 -7.47
N ALA A 62 6.41 4.32 -6.56
CA ALA A 62 6.22 3.73 -5.24
C ALA A 62 5.16 4.48 -4.43
N GLN A 63 5.09 5.80 -4.57
CA GLN A 63 4.05 6.58 -3.90
C GLN A 63 2.66 6.24 -4.43
N ILE A 64 2.55 6.08 -5.74
CA ILE A 64 1.28 5.69 -6.34
C ILE A 64 0.89 4.30 -5.85
N GLY A 65 1.85 3.37 -5.82
CA GLY A 65 1.58 2.02 -5.34
C GLY A 65 1.11 2.01 -3.90
N LEU A 66 1.72 2.83 -3.06
CA LEU A 66 1.30 2.93 -1.67
C LEU A 66 -0.12 3.50 -1.55
N SER A 67 -0.41 4.56 -2.31
CA SER A 67 -1.75 5.14 -2.28
C SER A 67 -2.80 4.12 -2.66
N ASN A 68 -2.54 3.34 -3.70
CA ASN A 68 -3.47 2.30 -4.13
C ASN A 68 -3.62 1.22 -3.07
N ALA A 69 -2.54 0.84 -2.42
CA ALA A 69 -2.58 -0.19 -1.40
C ALA A 69 -3.35 0.27 -0.16
N VAL A 70 -3.20 1.53 0.22
CA VAL A 70 -3.93 2.09 1.34
C VAL A 70 -5.42 2.15 1.02
N ARG A 71 -5.77 2.53 -0.20
CA ARG A 71 -7.17 2.52 -0.61
C ARG A 71 -7.73 1.10 -0.54
N ASP A 72 -6.97 0.12 -1.02
CA ASP A 72 -7.42 -1.27 -1.00
C ASP A 72 -7.59 -1.76 0.43
N GLU A 73 -6.72 -1.32 1.33
CA GLU A 73 -6.83 -1.68 2.74
C GLU A 73 -8.12 -1.13 3.34
N HIS A 74 -8.46 0.11 3.03
CA HIS A 74 -9.68 0.71 3.54
C HIS A 74 -10.91 0.02 2.99
N LEU A 75 -10.89 -0.33 1.71
CA LEU A 75 -12.01 -1.05 1.10
C LEU A 75 -12.17 -2.43 1.71
N ALA A 76 -11.06 -3.12 1.96
CA ALA A 76 -11.10 -4.43 2.58
C ALA A 76 -11.61 -4.35 4.01
N MET A 77 -11.29 -3.27 4.72
CA MET A 77 -11.78 -3.07 6.06
C MET A 77 -13.28 -2.88 6.08
N VAL A 78 -13.80 -2.12 5.12
CA VAL A 78 -15.25 -1.93 4.99
C VAL A 78 -15.93 -3.27 4.69
N ASP A 79 -15.35 -4.05 3.78
CA ASP A 79 -15.90 -5.34 3.45
C ASP A 79 -15.89 -6.28 4.65
N LEU A 80 -14.81 -6.26 5.42
CA LEU A 80 -14.71 -7.08 6.61
C LEU A 80 -15.77 -6.67 7.63
N TYR A 81 -15.95 -5.37 7.81
CA TYR A 81 -16.95 -4.86 8.73
C TYR A 81 -18.33 -5.33 8.34
N LYS A 82 -18.66 -5.26 7.06
CA LYS A 82 -19.96 -5.72 6.58
C LYS A 82 -20.12 -7.22 6.78
N ALA A 83 -19.08 -7.99 6.53
CA ALA A 83 -19.16 -9.43 6.63
C ALA A 83 -19.33 -9.89 8.07
N LEU A 84 -18.69 -9.19 9.02
CA LEU A 84 -18.71 -9.63 10.41
C LEU A 84 -19.90 -9.09 11.19
N GLY A 85 -20.29 -7.87 10.93
CA GLY A 85 -21.30 -7.31 11.77
C GLY A 85 -21.98 -6.10 11.20
N GLY A 86 -21.53 -5.67 10.03
CA GLY A 86 -22.14 -4.51 9.42
C GLY A 86 -23.62 -4.67 9.22
N GLY A 87 -24.04 -5.90 8.96
CA GLY A 87 -25.44 -6.18 8.76
C GLY A 87 -26.27 -5.81 9.95
N TRP A 88 -25.85 -6.19 11.15
CA TRP A 88 -26.66 -5.84 12.30
C TRP A 88 -26.53 -4.37 12.69
N GLY A 89 -25.46 -3.76 12.37
CA GLY A 89 -25.38 -2.33 12.55
C GLY A 89 -26.37 -1.61 11.68
N VAL A 90 -26.47 -2.03 10.44
CA VAL A 90 -27.42 -1.45 9.51
C VAL A 90 -28.84 -1.76 9.92
N GLU A 91 -29.06 -2.96 10.36
CA GLU A 91 -30.41 -3.38 10.75
C GLU A 91 -30.94 -2.58 11.88
N ARG A 92 -30.08 -2.06 12.68
CA ARG A 92 -30.55 -1.30 13.81
C ARG A 92 -31.22 0.00 13.41
N GLU A 93 -30.84 0.50 12.27
CA GLU A 93 -31.46 1.70 11.80
C GLU A 93 -32.84 1.44 11.43
#